data_c8c95dc4d6a5c3a49ba0d3b0868ad6e7
#
_entry.id   c8c95dc4d6a5c3a49ba0d3b0868ad6e7
#
_cell.length_a   1.000
_cell.length_b   1.000
_cell.length_c   1.000
_cell.angle_alpha   90.00
_cell.angle_beta   90.00
_cell.angle_gamma   90.00
#
_symmetry.space_group_name_H-M   'P 1'
#
loop_
_entity.id
_entity.type
_entity.pdbx_description
1 polymer ?
#
loop_
_entity_poly.entity_id
_entity_poly.type
_entity_poly.pdbx_seq_one_letter_code
_entity_poly.pdbx_strand_id
1 'polypeptide(L)'
;AMTALGAYNIADCHVRGWDVCSNIPSTHAYRAPGAPPIAFALEGCDDDIARQLGMDPIALRLKNAARPGDPGPMRVPHGAIGYVECLEAARAHPHWNAPLGPNQGRVLSGAFWGNYGGPSTAAVALASDGTVMVTTGSPDIGGSRASMAIMAAETLDVPYDSVRVAIADTGPPGHSKPTGGTRVAAADFTGDGRA
;
A
#
# COMPACT_ATOMS: atom_id res chain seq x y z
N ALA A 1 13.16 -10.34 -1.54
CA ALA A 1 13.25 -11.18 -0.35
C ALA A 1 12.54 -10.52 0.85
N MET A 2 12.79 -9.25 1.10
CA MET A 2 12.35 -8.52 2.30
C MET A 2 10.82 -8.50 2.50
N THR A 3 10.05 -8.45 1.43
CA THR A 3 8.58 -8.42 1.48
C THR A 3 7.92 -9.79 1.36
N ALA A 4 8.72 -10.83 1.10
CA ALA A 4 8.23 -12.20 1.11
C ALA A 4 7.69 -12.53 2.51
N LEU A 5 6.58 -13.21 2.57
CA LEU A 5 5.94 -13.64 3.82
C LEU A 5 5.51 -12.51 4.77
N GLY A 6 5.61 -11.24 4.36
CA GLY A 6 5.23 -10.13 5.24
C GLY A 6 3.75 -10.09 5.64
N ALA A 7 2.88 -10.78 4.90
CA ALA A 7 1.47 -10.92 5.24
C ALA A 7 1.18 -12.14 6.14
N TYR A 8 2.18 -12.97 6.42
CA TYR A 8 2.01 -14.26 7.10
C TYR A 8 2.91 -14.41 8.32
N ASN A 9 2.39 -15.09 9.33
CA ASN A 9 3.16 -15.50 10.51
C ASN A 9 3.65 -16.94 10.31
N ILE A 10 4.90 -17.06 9.82
CA ILE A 10 5.57 -18.33 9.60
C ILE A 10 6.82 -18.37 10.50
N ALA A 11 6.83 -19.28 11.46
CA ALA A 11 7.86 -19.34 12.49
C ALA A 11 9.25 -19.63 11.92
N ASP A 12 9.33 -20.61 11.01
CA ASP A 12 10.58 -21.03 10.39
C ASP A 12 10.52 -20.81 8.89
N CYS A 13 11.24 -19.81 8.42
CA CYS A 13 11.31 -19.50 7.00
C CYS A 13 12.74 -19.19 6.56
N HIS A 14 13.04 -19.52 5.31
CA HIS A 14 14.30 -19.20 4.68
C HIS A 14 14.04 -18.61 3.30
N VAL A 15 14.38 -17.35 3.09
CA VAL A 15 14.19 -16.65 1.82
C VAL A 15 15.56 -16.33 1.22
N ARG A 16 15.81 -16.82 0.02
CA ARG A 16 17.02 -16.50 -0.76
C ARG A 16 16.65 -15.66 -1.97
N GLY A 17 17.44 -14.65 -2.24
CA GLY A 17 17.36 -13.84 -3.45
C GLY A 17 18.71 -13.86 -4.17
N TRP A 18 18.69 -13.94 -5.49
CA TRP A 18 19.87 -13.78 -6.32
C TRP A 18 19.68 -12.56 -7.20
N ASP A 19 20.72 -11.73 -7.26
CA ASP A 19 20.82 -10.67 -8.25
C ASP A 19 21.63 -11.19 -9.41
N VAL A 20 21.00 -11.30 -10.58
CA VAL A 20 21.59 -11.92 -11.77
C VAL A 20 21.76 -10.88 -12.85
N CYS A 21 23.03 -10.64 -13.22
CA CYS A 21 23.35 -9.82 -14.38
C CYS A 21 23.01 -10.59 -15.67
N SER A 22 22.30 -9.95 -16.57
CA SER A 22 21.92 -10.51 -17.86
C SER A 22 22.03 -9.45 -18.97
N ASN A 23 21.86 -9.86 -20.23
CA ASN A 23 22.00 -8.99 -21.41
C ASN A 23 20.73 -8.14 -21.66
N ILE A 24 20.01 -7.78 -20.64
CA ILE A 24 18.87 -6.86 -20.70
C ILE A 24 19.18 -5.59 -19.92
N PRO A 25 18.51 -4.46 -20.19
CA PRO A 25 18.65 -3.26 -19.38
C PRO A 25 18.39 -3.55 -17.90
N SER A 26 19.15 -2.87 -17.03
CA SER A 26 18.97 -3.00 -15.59
C SER A 26 17.52 -2.66 -15.19
N THR A 27 16.94 -3.49 -14.35
CA THR A 27 15.64 -3.21 -13.76
C THR A 27 15.76 -2.10 -12.73
N HIS A 28 14.77 -1.23 -12.71
CA HIS A 28 14.71 -0.11 -11.77
C HIS A 28 13.49 -0.21 -10.87
N ALA A 29 13.50 0.62 -9.81
CA ALA A 29 12.40 0.69 -8.88
C ALA A 29 11.10 1.07 -9.61
N TYR A 30 10.10 0.25 -9.44
CA TYR A 30 8.72 0.52 -9.79
C TYR A 30 7.89 0.49 -8.51
N ARG A 31 6.74 1.15 -8.43
CA ARG A 31 5.92 1.25 -7.21
C ARG A 31 5.91 -0.06 -6.40
N ALA A 32 6.36 -0.02 -5.14
CA ALA A 32 6.63 -1.18 -4.28
C ALA A 32 7.68 -2.16 -4.86
N PRO A 33 8.96 -1.72 -5.05
CA PRO A 33 9.96 -2.51 -5.77
C PRO A 33 10.12 -3.93 -5.26
N GLY A 34 9.89 -4.90 -6.15
CA GLY A 34 10.01 -6.32 -5.88
C GLY A 34 8.83 -6.94 -5.10
N ALA A 35 7.93 -6.17 -4.49
CA ALA A 35 6.79 -6.73 -3.77
C ALA A 35 5.76 -7.39 -4.72
N PRO A 36 5.32 -6.77 -5.81
CA PRO A 36 4.37 -7.43 -6.72
C PRO A 36 4.88 -8.75 -7.32
N PRO A 37 6.12 -8.85 -7.83
CA PRO A 37 6.63 -10.13 -8.35
C PRO A 37 6.71 -11.22 -7.28
N ILE A 38 7.12 -10.88 -6.05
CA ILE A 38 7.21 -11.87 -4.99
C ILE A 38 5.83 -12.29 -4.48
N ALA A 39 4.89 -11.34 -4.38
CA ALA A 39 3.52 -11.65 -4.03
C ALA A 39 2.88 -12.56 -5.08
N PHE A 40 3.04 -12.28 -6.36
CA PHE A 40 2.54 -13.14 -7.43
C PHE A 40 3.02 -14.60 -7.27
N ALA A 41 4.32 -14.80 -7.03
CA ALA A 41 4.89 -16.13 -6.88
C ALA A 41 4.38 -16.84 -5.60
N LEU A 42 4.37 -16.14 -4.47
CA LEU A 42 3.95 -16.68 -3.17
C LEU A 42 2.47 -17.03 -3.16
N GLU A 43 1.63 -16.10 -3.57
CA GLU A 43 0.18 -16.29 -3.55
C GLU A 43 -0.27 -17.39 -4.52
N GLY A 44 0.45 -17.56 -5.65
CA GLY A 44 0.26 -18.71 -6.53
C GLY A 44 0.61 -20.04 -5.84
N CYS A 45 1.71 -20.07 -5.09
CA CYS A 45 2.06 -21.24 -4.28
C CYS A 45 1.02 -21.53 -3.19
N ASP A 46 0.50 -20.49 -2.53
CA ASP A 46 -0.53 -20.65 -1.49
C ASP A 46 -1.83 -21.24 -2.07
N ASP A 47 -2.22 -20.82 -3.27
CA ASP A 47 -3.38 -21.40 -3.95
C ASP A 47 -3.13 -22.88 -4.34
N ASP A 48 -1.91 -23.21 -4.76
CA ASP A 48 -1.54 -24.60 -5.04
C ASP A 48 -1.54 -25.46 -3.77
N ILE A 49 -1.03 -24.94 -2.67
CA ILE A 49 -1.06 -25.61 -1.36
C ILE A 49 -2.51 -25.82 -0.92
N ALA A 50 -3.34 -24.79 -0.99
CA ALA A 50 -4.75 -24.89 -0.63
C ALA A 50 -5.45 -26.00 -1.42
N ARG A 51 -5.22 -26.06 -2.72
CA ARG A 51 -5.78 -27.07 -3.61
C ARG A 51 -5.31 -28.49 -3.23
N GLN A 52 -4.01 -28.67 -2.96
CA GLN A 52 -3.46 -29.96 -2.56
C GLN A 52 -3.98 -30.44 -1.21
N LEU A 53 -4.25 -29.50 -0.29
CA LEU A 53 -4.81 -29.80 1.03
C LEU A 53 -6.34 -29.92 1.02
N GLY A 54 -7.01 -29.64 -0.07
CA GLY A 54 -8.47 -29.55 -0.15
C GLY A 54 -9.05 -28.45 0.73
N MET A 55 -8.30 -27.38 0.95
CA MET A 55 -8.70 -26.23 1.77
C MET A 55 -9.21 -25.09 0.91
N ASP A 56 -10.13 -24.30 1.46
CA ASP A 56 -10.47 -22.99 0.89
C ASP A 56 -9.26 -22.06 0.93
N PRO A 57 -8.94 -21.36 -0.18
CA PRO A 57 -7.76 -20.49 -0.25
C PRO A 57 -7.75 -19.37 0.80
N ILE A 58 -8.92 -18.81 1.14
CA ILE A 58 -9.01 -17.79 2.19
C ILE A 58 -8.82 -18.43 3.57
N ALA A 59 -9.33 -19.63 3.79
CA ALA A 59 -9.13 -20.34 5.04
C ALA A 59 -7.65 -20.64 5.30
N LEU A 60 -6.89 -21.04 4.27
CA LEU A 60 -5.45 -21.24 4.39
C LEU A 60 -4.74 -19.93 4.78
N ARG A 61 -5.08 -18.83 4.12
CA ARG A 61 -4.52 -17.50 4.42
C ARG A 61 -4.87 -17.05 5.83
N LEU A 62 -6.12 -17.18 6.26
CA LEU A 62 -6.56 -16.82 7.61
C LEU A 62 -5.82 -17.62 8.70
N LYS A 63 -5.52 -18.89 8.43
CA LYS A 63 -4.78 -19.74 9.35
C LYS A 63 -3.36 -19.25 9.58
N ASN A 64 -2.73 -18.67 8.56
CA ASN A 64 -1.34 -18.22 8.58
C ASN A 64 -1.19 -16.70 8.61
N ALA A 65 -2.27 -15.93 8.60
CA ALA A 65 -2.25 -14.48 8.54
C ALA A 65 -1.49 -13.86 9.71
N ALA A 66 -0.64 -12.90 9.40
CA ALA A 66 0.02 -12.08 10.42
C ALA A 66 -1.00 -11.21 11.16
N ARG A 67 -0.76 -11.01 12.45
CA ARG A 67 -1.59 -10.22 13.37
C ARG A 67 -0.75 -9.13 14.03
N PRO A 68 -1.36 -8.13 14.64
CA PRO A 68 -0.63 -7.17 15.46
C PRO A 68 0.24 -7.88 16.50
N GLY A 69 1.52 -7.49 16.58
CA GLY A 69 2.52 -8.09 17.46
C GLY A 69 3.29 -9.27 16.89
N ASP A 70 2.81 -9.91 15.81
CA ASP A 70 3.55 -10.98 15.13
C ASP A 70 4.83 -10.44 14.49
N PRO A 71 5.88 -11.29 14.33
CA PRO A 71 7.09 -10.89 13.65
C PRO A 71 6.81 -10.50 12.19
N GLY A 72 7.07 -9.25 11.87
CA GLY A 72 7.02 -8.75 10.50
C GLY A 72 8.35 -8.91 9.76
N PRO A 73 8.43 -8.38 8.53
CA PRO A 73 9.68 -8.32 7.78
C PRO A 73 10.80 -7.67 8.61
N MET A 74 12.01 -8.19 8.45
CA MET A 74 13.18 -7.79 9.26
C MET A 74 13.00 -7.97 10.78
N ARG A 75 12.08 -8.83 11.20
CA ARG A 75 11.78 -9.13 12.61
C ARG A 75 11.28 -7.93 13.42
N VAL A 76 10.77 -6.90 12.74
CA VAL A 76 10.07 -5.80 13.40
C VAL A 76 8.61 -6.25 13.61
N PRO A 77 8.08 -6.23 14.84
CA PRO A 77 6.70 -6.62 15.08
C PRO A 77 5.73 -5.74 14.28
N HIS A 78 4.68 -6.37 13.77
CA HIS A 78 3.60 -5.63 13.13
C HIS A 78 2.89 -4.73 14.14
N GLY A 79 2.66 -3.48 13.76
CA GLY A 79 1.75 -2.59 14.46
C GLY A 79 0.29 -2.97 14.22
N ALA A 80 -0.60 -1.99 14.24
CA ALA A 80 -2.00 -2.21 13.85
C ALA A 80 -2.07 -2.56 12.36
N ILE A 81 -2.53 -3.77 12.05
CA ILE A 81 -2.77 -4.27 10.70
C ILE A 81 -4.15 -4.91 10.62
N GLY A 82 -4.86 -4.68 9.53
CA GLY A 82 -6.21 -5.21 9.28
C GLY A 82 -6.23 -6.34 8.26
N TYR A 83 -5.17 -7.14 8.16
CA TYR A 83 -5.09 -8.18 7.13
C TYR A 83 -6.13 -9.28 7.32
N VAL A 84 -6.35 -9.72 8.56
CA VAL A 84 -7.36 -10.73 8.89
C VAL A 84 -8.75 -10.20 8.56
N GLU A 85 -9.06 -9.00 8.95
CA GLU A 85 -10.33 -8.35 8.68
C GLU A 85 -10.60 -8.18 7.18
N CYS A 86 -9.57 -7.87 6.40
CA CYS A 86 -9.67 -7.84 4.94
C CYS A 86 -9.98 -9.21 4.34
N LEU A 87 -9.32 -10.27 4.82
CA LEU A 87 -9.58 -11.65 4.38
C LEU A 87 -11.02 -12.10 4.73
N GLU A 88 -11.47 -11.78 5.93
CA GLU A 88 -12.84 -12.10 6.38
C GLU A 88 -13.89 -11.34 5.58
N ALA A 89 -13.68 -10.05 5.32
CA ALA A 89 -14.54 -9.25 4.48
C ALA A 89 -14.61 -9.80 3.04
N ALA A 90 -13.47 -10.20 2.48
CA ALA A 90 -13.43 -10.82 1.16
C ALA A 90 -14.19 -12.16 1.12
N ARG A 91 -14.03 -12.99 2.16
CA ARG A 91 -14.75 -14.27 2.30
C ARG A 91 -16.26 -14.09 2.40
N ALA A 92 -16.69 -13.05 3.11
CA ALA A 92 -18.10 -12.74 3.30
C ALA A 92 -18.74 -12.04 2.09
N HIS A 93 -17.91 -11.51 1.17
CA HIS A 93 -18.43 -10.73 0.05
C HIS A 93 -19.20 -11.61 -0.93
N PRO A 94 -20.40 -11.17 -1.41
CA PRO A 94 -21.21 -11.96 -2.35
C PRO A 94 -20.47 -12.39 -3.61
N HIS A 95 -19.57 -11.54 -4.12
CA HIS A 95 -18.77 -11.86 -5.29
C HIS A 95 -17.88 -13.10 -5.08
N TRP A 96 -17.33 -13.32 -3.88
CA TRP A 96 -16.52 -14.50 -3.59
C TRP A 96 -17.30 -15.80 -3.73
N ASN A 97 -18.55 -15.78 -3.32
CA ASN A 97 -19.43 -16.94 -3.30
C ASN A 97 -20.32 -17.06 -4.55
N ALA A 98 -20.26 -16.10 -5.47
CA ALA A 98 -21.06 -16.16 -6.70
C ALA A 98 -20.58 -17.31 -7.61
N PRO A 99 -21.49 -17.99 -8.34
CA PRO A 99 -21.11 -19.02 -9.30
C PRO A 99 -20.22 -18.41 -10.41
N LEU A 100 -19.26 -19.18 -10.87
CA LEU A 100 -18.41 -18.82 -11.99
C LEU A 100 -19.01 -19.35 -13.30
N GLY A 101 -18.95 -18.54 -14.34
CA GLY A 101 -19.28 -18.96 -15.70
C GLY A 101 -18.14 -19.74 -16.36
N PRO A 102 -18.35 -20.25 -17.55
CA PRO A 102 -17.30 -20.93 -18.31
C PRO A 102 -16.13 -19.98 -18.57
N ASN A 103 -14.91 -20.51 -18.44
CA ASN A 103 -13.64 -19.77 -18.59
C ASN A 103 -13.46 -18.56 -17.65
N GLN A 104 -14.13 -18.58 -16.50
CA GLN A 104 -13.93 -17.61 -15.44
C GLN A 104 -13.12 -18.21 -14.29
N GLY A 105 -12.25 -17.41 -13.71
CA GLY A 105 -11.51 -17.75 -12.50
C GLY A 105 -11.67 -16.67 -11.44
N ARG A 106 -11.49 -17.04 -10.20
CA ARG A 106 -11.50 -16.12 -9.06
C ARG A 106 -10.31 -16.44 -8.18
N VAL A 107 -9.57 -15.40 -7.84
CA VAL A 107 -8.42 -15.49 -6.95
C VAL A 107 -8.47 -14.39 -5.91
N LEU A 108 -7.80 -14.60 -4.80
CA LEU A 108 -7.51 -13.59 -3.79
C LEU A 108 -6.03 -13.66 -3.51
N SER A 109 -5.38 -12.51 -3.54
CA SER A 109 -3.95 -12.40 -3.24
C SER A 109 -3.73 -11.37 -2.15
N GLY A 110 -2.86 -11.68 -1.20
CA GLY A 110 -2.32 -10.76 -0.23
C GLY A 110 -0.96 -10.21 -0.68
N ALA A 111 -0.58 -9.07 -0.15
CA ALA A 111 0.76 -8.53 -0.35
C ALA A 111 1.19 -7.66 0.82
N PHE A 112 2.48 -7.53 1.01
CA PHE A 112 3.06 -6.64 1.99
C PHE A 112 3.99 -5.64 1.34
N TRP A 113 3.86 -4.39 1.78
CA TRP A 113 4.85 -3.36 1.53
C TRP A 113 5.03 -2.49 2.76
N GLY A 114 6.29 -2.17 3.08
CA GLY A 114 6.60 -1.27 4.19
C GLY A 114 6.09 0.14 3.91
N ASN A 115 5.47 0.75 4.91
CA ASN A 115 5.02 2.13 4.84
C ASN A 115 6.13 3.05 5.34
N TYR A 116 6.96 3.54 4.41
CA TYR A 116 8.05 4.44 4.70
C TYR A 116 7.62 5.88 4.48
N GLY A 117 7.82 6.70 5.48
CA GLY A 117 7.60 8.15 5.40
C GLY A 117 8.86 8.92 5.73
N GLY A 118 8.91 10.18 5.34
CA GLY A 118 9.99 11.11 5.65
C GLY A 118 9.46 12.52 5.79
N PRO A 119 10.25 13.47 6.29
CA PRO A 119 9.87 14.86 6.35
C PRO A 119 9.44 15.38 4.99
N SER A 120 8.31 16.02 4.95
CA SER A 120 7.76 16.68 3.76
C SER A 120 7.26 18.06 4.15
N THR A 121 7.18 18.95 3.18
CA THR A 121 6.60 20.27 3.35
C THR A 121 5.38 20.39 2.46
N ALA A 122 4.35 21.04 2.97
CA ALA A 122 3.19 21.45 2.20
C ALA A 122 2.81 22.88 2.56
N ALA A 123 2.29 23.59 1.59
CA ALA A 123 1.68 24.91 1.77
C ALA A 123 0.23 24.85 1.31
N VAL A 124 -0.64 25.44 2.10
CA VAL A 124 -2.07 25.56 1.77
C VAL A 124 -2.42 27.03 1.70
N ALA A 125 -2.99 27.46 0.59
CA ALA A 125 -3.47 28.82 0.39
C ALA A 125 -4.98 28.81 0.11
N LEU A 126 -5.71 29.65 0.80
CA LEU A 126 -7.14 29.88 0.60
C LEU A 126 -7.32 31.20 -0.15
N ALA A 127 -7.93 31.13 -1.32
CA ALA A 127 -8.25 32.31 -2.12
C ALA A 127 -9.61 32.89 -1.72
N SER A 128 -9.82 34.16 -2.05
CA SER A 128 -11.06 34.87 -1.73
C SER A 128 -12.31 34.33 -2.44
N ASP A 129 -12.13 33.57 -3.50
CA ASP A 129 -13.19 32.87 -4.22
C ASP A 129 -13.54 31.49 -3.63
N GLY A 130 -12.88 31.09 -2.53
CA GLY A 130 -13.07 29.80 -1.90
C GLY A 130 -12.21 28.67 -2.49
N THR A 131 -11.37 28.95 -3.47
CA THR A 131 -10.43 27.96 -4.02
C THR A 131 -9.32 27.68 -3.00
N VAL A 132 -9.03 26.42 -2.75
CA VAL A 132 -7.91 25.97 -1.91
C VAL A 132 -6.79 25.44 -2.80
N MET A 133 -5.60 26.02 -2.67
CA MET A 133 -4.39 25.55 -3.35
C MET A 133 -3.48 24.83 -2.36
N VAL A 134 -3.24 23.54 -2.59
CA VAL A 134 -2.26 22.73 -1.85
C VAL A 134 -1.02 22.58 -2.72
N THR A 135 0.14 22.94 -2.18
CA THR A 135 1.41 22.85 -2.89
C THR A 135 2.41 22.04 -2.08
N THR A 136 3.04 21.03 -2.69
CA THR A 136 4.03 20.20 -2.03
C THR A 136 5.09 19.71 -3.02
N GLY A 137 6.30 19.45 -2.50
CA GLY A 137 7.38 18.84 -3.29
C GLY A 137 7.21 17.32 -3.50
N SER A 138 6.23 16.68 -2.89
CA SER A 138 6.01 15.24 -3.03
C SER A 138 5.56 14.90 -4.45
N PRO A 139 6.18 13.89 -5.11
CA PRO A 139 5.74 13.43 -6.42
C PRO A 139 4.42 12.66 -6.33
N ASP A 140 3.67 12.63 -7.43
CA ASP A 140 2.52 11.73 -7.55
C ASP A 140 2.98 10.35 -8.02
N ILE A 141 2.90 9.40 -7.13
CA ILE A 141 3.19 8.00 -7.44
C ILE A 141 1.96 7.22 -7.96
N GLY A 142 0.89 7.93 -8.26
CA GLY A 142 -0.40 7.42 -8.69
C GLY A 142 -1.46 7.58 -7.59
N GLY A 143 -2.26 8.64 -7.69
CA GLY A 143 -3.35 8.96 -6.77
C GLY A 143 -3.00 9.82 -5.57
N SER A 144 -1.74 10.18 -5.34
CA SER A 144 -1.32 11.04 -4.21
C SER A 144 -1.97 12.41 -4.28
N ARG A 145 -2.11 12.96 -5.50
CA ARG A 145 -2.75 14.26 -5.72
C ARG A 145 -4.20 14.28 -5.26
N ALA A 146 -4.96 13.24 -5.65
CA ALA A 146 -6.34 13.09 -5.21
C ALA A 146 -6.45 12.90 -3.69
N SER A 147 -5.57 12.10 -3.11
CA SER A 147 -5.53 11.88 -1.65
C SER A 147 -5.27 13.18 -0.89
N MET A 148 -4.31 13.99 -1.34
CA MET A 148 -4.02 15.29 -0.72
C MET A 148 -5.20 16.27 -0.86
N ALA A 149 -5.89 16.24 -2.00
CA ALA A 149 -7.09 17.06 -2.19
C ALA A 149 -8.21 16.64 -1.23
N ILE A 150 -8.42 15.34 -1.04
CA ILE A 150 -9.42 14.81 -0.08
C ILE A 150 -9.05 15.23 1.34
N MET A 151 -7.80 15.04 1.76
CA MET A 151 -7.34 15.43 3.09
C MET A 151 -7.57 16.93 3.38
N ALA A 152 -7.22 17.78 2.42
CA ALA A 152 -7.43 19.22 2.56
C ALA A 152 -8.93 19.57 2.60
N ALA A 153 -9.73 18.96 1.74
CA ALA A 153 -11.18 19.20 1.69
C ALA A 153 -11.86 18.79 3.01
N GLU A 154 -11.54 17.61 3.53
CA GLU A 154 -12.08 17.12 4.81
C GLU A 154 -11.64 17.97 6.00
N THR A 155 -10.36 18.39 6.02
CA THR A 155 -9.81 19.18 7.13
C THR A 155 -10.41 20.60 7.18
N LEU A 156 -10.63 21.20 6.00
CA LEU A 156 -11.14 22.57 5.89
C LEU A 156 -12.66 22.64 5.76
N ASP A 157 -13.33 21.49 5.72
CA ASP A 157 -14.77 21.38 5.48
C ASP A 157 -15.24 22.12 4.22
N VAL A 158 -14.52 21.87 3.11
CA VAL A 158 -14.82 22.46 1.80
C VAL A 158 -15.08 21.39 0.75
N PRO A 159 -15.82 21.71 -0.33
CA PRO A 159 -16.00 20.74 -1.43
C PRO A 159 -14.68 20.31 -2.05
N TYR A 160 -14.54 19.01 -2.32
CA TYR A 160 -13.36 18.45 -3.00
C TYR A 160 -13.00 19.21 -4.30
N ASP A 161 -14.01 19.58 -5.07
CA ASP A 161 -13.82 20.25 -6.35
C ASP A 161 -13.27 21.69 -6.21
N SER A 162 -13.28 22.26 -5.01
CA SER A 162 -12.65 23.57 -4.73
C SER A 162 -11.15 23.45 -4.47
N VAL A 163 -10.62 22.22 -4.28
CA VAL A 163 -9.22 22.00 -3.96
C VAL A 163 -8.39 21.74 -5.23
N ARG A 164 -7.29 22.42 -5.35
CA ARG A 164 -6.28 22.25 -6.41
C ARG A 164 -4.96 21.83 -5.78
N VAL A 165 -4.31 20.80 -6.35
CA VAL A 165 -3.04 20.29 -5.82
C VAL A 165 -1.94 20.45 -6.85
N ALA A 166 -0.90 21.20 -6.52
CA ALA A 166 0.34 21.34 -7.26
C ALA A 166 1.44 20.50 -6.59
N ILE A 167 2.09 19.65 -7.35
CA ILE A 167 3.11 18.72 -6.85
C ILE A 167 4.35 18.71 -7.73
N ALA A 168 5.43 18.18 -7.17
CA ALA A 168 6.68 17.90 -7.89
C ALA A 168 7.30 19.10 -8.62
N ASP A 169 6.93 20.32 -8.24
CA ASP A 169 7.61 21.52 -8.69
C ASP A 169 8.88 21.71 -7.85
N THR A 170 10.01 21.90 -8.49
CA THR A 170 11.30 22.19 -7.84
C THR A 170 11.48 23.66 -7.47
N GLY A 171 10.50 24.50 -7.78
CA GLY A 171 10.41 25.90 -7.37
C GLY A 171 10.05 26.05 -5.89
N PRO A 172 9.33 27.08 -5.49
CA PRO A 172 9.21 27.50 -4.09
C PRO A 172 8.46 26.60 -3.09
N PRO A 173 7.77 25.53 -3.40
CA PRO A 173 6.94 24.90 -2.36
C PRO A 173 7.60 23.83 -1.50
N GLY A 174 8.89 23.78 -1.48
CA GLY A 174 9.53 23.00 -0.44
C GLY A 174 10.03 21.62 -0.85
N HIS A 175 10.88 21.09 0.01
CA HIS A 175 11.55 19.82 -0.17
C HIS A 175 10.68 18.67 0.35
N SER A 176 10.61 17.60 -0.43
CA SER A 176 10.18 16.30 0.05
C SER A 176 11.27 15.27 -0.19
N LYS A 177 11.49 14.41 0.77
CA LYS A 177 12.34 13.24 0.57
C LYS A 177 11.72 12.31 -0.48
N PRO A 178 12.52 11.48 -1.16
CA PRO A 178 11.98 10.48 -2.07
C PRO A 178 10.88 9.67 -1.41
N THR A 179 9.79 9.48 -2.12
CA THR A 179 8.66 8.70 -1.64
C THR A 179 9.04 7.22 -1.67
N GLY A 180 9.19 6.60 -0.51
CA GLY A 180 9.58 5.20 -0.37
C GLY A 180 8.42 4.28 0.06
N GLY A 181 7.21 4.64 -0.24
CA GLY A 181 6.00 3.95 0.15
C GLY A 181 4.77 4.78 -0.23
N THR A 182 3.61 4.39 0.21
CA THR A 182 2.36 5.11 -0.12
C THR A 182 2.05 6.23 0.87
N ARG A 183 2.90 6.44 1.86
CA ARG A 183 2.68 7.47 2.87
C ARG A 183 3.20 8.82 2.39
N VAL A 184 2.33 9.61 1.82
CA VAL A 184 2.46 11.05 1.83
C VAL A 184 1.82 11.50 3.14
N ALA A 185 2.64 11.77 4.15
CA ALA A 185 2.12 12.42 5.34
C ALA A 185 1.83 13.87 4.96
N ALA A 186 0.58 14.24 4.92
CA ALA A 186 0.19 15.63 4.95
C ALA A 186 0.64 16.20 6.30
N ALA A 187 1.23 17.38 6.26
CA ALA A 187 1.51 18.12 7.47
C ALA A 187 0.19 18.45 8.19
N ASP A 188 0.29 18.64 9.48
CA ASP A 188 -0.76 19.14 10.35
C ASP A 188 -1.45 20.38 9.78
N PHE A 189 -2.63 20.20 9.19
CA PHE A 189 -3.44 21.29 8.65
C PHE A 189 -4.15 22.08 9.75
N THR A 190 -4.26 21.53 10.94
CA THR A 190 -4.99 22.14 12.05
C THR A 190 -4.07 22.84 13.04
N GLY A 191 -2.76 22.58 12.99
CA GLY A 191 -1.81 23.08 13.98
C GLY A 191 -1.92 22.42 15.35
N ASP A 192 -2.64 21.29 15.45
CA ASP A 192 -2.85 20.55 16.68
C ASP A 192 -1.87 19.37 16.90
N GLY A 193 -0.88 19.23 16.02
CA GLY A 193 0.12 18.16 16.08
C GLY A 193 -0.33 16.81 15.54
N ARG A 194 -1.49 16.74 14.86
CA ARG A 194 -2.00 15.52 14.23
C ARG A 194 -1.68 15.52 12.74
N ALA A 195 -1.12 14.43 12.26
CA ALA A 195 -0.78 14.22 10.86
C ALA A 195 -1.59 13.06 10.25
#